data_2b92364000c3bde37cf5ee6908d1c116
#
_entry.id   2b92364000c3bde37cf5ee6908d1c116
#
_cell.length_a   1.000
_cell.length_b   1.000
_cell.length_c   1.000
_cell.angle_alpha   90.00
_cell.angle_beta   90.00
_cell.angle_gamma   90.00
#
_symmetry.space_group_name_H-M   'P 1'
#
loop_
_entity.id
_entity.type
_entity.pdbx_description
1 polymer ?
#
loop_
_entity_poly.entity_id
_entity_poly.type
_entity_poly.pdbx_seq_one_letter_code
_entity_poly.pdbx_strand_id
1 'polypeptide(L)'
;MVIRSYLDKFCTIVKGSSYNTGLNPISELFYGRNTSRILFHFDHSKIKLMVEDGTFPDMSKLKHTLHITNAGSLDFTQLHTKESNSIGNGMKKRATSFDVIFFLIPKEWDRGKGFDYSKTAFNENYYDTKNPHNASRLVSTDGCNWFQPRNGYKWPEYGIYSTDTLSKEYDKFSSDEGSSIIIGRQHFDIGNENISLDITDIFNKFISGELDNYGICAAFTPDFENVFDTKAYTQQYSSEKYYDNYVGFLTDKTNTFFEPYVETKYDDYISDDRANFVIDKNNK
;
A
#
# COMPACT_ATOMS: atom_id res chain seq x y z
N MET A 1 -7.45 -24.15 -9.20
CA MET A 1 -6.88 -24.16 -7.83
C MET A 1 -6.71 -22.74 -7.33
N VAL A 2 -6.91 -22.46 -6.02
CA VAL A 2 -6.72 -21.11 -5.44
C VAL A 2 -5.85 -21.22 -4.19
N ILE A 3 -4.82 -20.36 -4.11
CA ILE A 3 -3.91 -20.27 -2.97
C ILE A 3 -3.86 -18.83 -2.50
N ARG A 4 -3.74 -18.61 -1.19
CA ARG A 4 -3.51 -17.30 -0.58
C ARG A 4 -2.14 -17.25 0.07
N SER A 5 -1.36 -16.24 -0.28
CA SER A 5 -0.10 -15.88 0.36
C SER A 5 -0.32 -14.57 1.12
N TYR A 6 -0.23 -14.61 2.44
CA TYR A 6 -0.44 -13.43 3.27
C TYR A 6 0.74 -12.47 3.18
N LEU A 7 0.45 -11.18 3.29
CA LEU A 7 1.48 -10.16 3.35
C LEU A 7 2.16 -10.21 4.74
N ASP A 8 3.47 -10.01 4.76
CA ASP A 8 4.29 -10.21 5.95
C ASP A 8 4.92 -8.93 6.51
N LYS A 9 4.93 -7.84 5.72
CA LYS A 9 5.44 -6.54 6.17
C LYS A 9 4.55 -5.41 5.66
N PHE A 10 4.30 -4.45 6.55
CA PHE A 10 3.67 -3.17 6.24
C PHE A 10 4.41 -2.04 6.93
N CYS A 11 4.41 -0.88 6.32
CA CYS A 11 4.84 0.37 6.95
C CYS A 11 4.25 1.56 6.22
N THR A 12 3.66 2.51 6.95
CA THR A 12 3.39 3.85 6.43
C THR A 12 4.61 4.72 6.66
N ILE A 13 5.10 5.35 5.60
CA ILE A 13 6.15 6.37 5.67
C ILE A 13 5.54 7.73 5.39
N VAL A 14 5.92 8.74 6.16
CA VAL A 14 5.35 10.10 6.09
C VAL A 14 6.40 11.10 5.69
N LYS A 15 6.07 11.97 4.73
CA LYS A 15 6.96 13.02 4.19
C LYS A 15 7.57 13.85 5.34
N GLY A 16 8.88 13.86 5.39
CA GLY A 16 9.63 14.60 6.41
C GLY A 16 9.69 13.95 7.80
N SER A 17 9.07 12.78 8.02
CA SER A 17 9.14 12.06 9.28
C SER A 17 10.22 10.97 9.27
N SER A 18 10.96 10.85 10.36
CA SER A 18 11.89 9.76 10.63
C SER A 18 11.27 8.59 11.41
N TYR A 19 10.00 8.69 11.76
CA TYR A 19 9.27 7.64 12.46
C TYR A 19 8.65 6.65 11.46
N ASN A 20 8.37 5.44 11.92
CA ASN A 20 7.69 4.40 11.16
C ASN A 20 6.44 3.88 11.87
N THR A 21 5.62 3.13 11.14
CA THR A 21 4.37 2.56 11.65
C THR A 21 4.30 1.04 11.45
N GLY A 22 5.44 0.36 11.45
CA GLY A 22 5.52 -1.06 11.08
C GLY A 22 4.72 -2.04 11.95
N LEU A 23 4.27 -1.62 13.12
CA LEU A 23 3.40 -2.41 14.01
C LEU A 23 1.97 -1.88 14.09
N ASN A 24 1.62 -0.85 13.33
CA ASN A 24 0.25 -0.34 13.32
C ASN A 24 -0.67 -1.34 12.59
N PRO A 25 -1.83 -1.72 13.16
CA PRO A 25 -2.81 -2.58 12.49
C PRO A 25 -3.49 -1.92 11.29
N ILE A 26 -3.32 -0.60 11.12
CA ILE A 26 -3.86 0.17 10.00
C ILE A 26 -2.73 0.97 9.35
N SER A 27 -2.54 0.77 8.06
CA SER A 27 -1.69 1.64 7.25
C SER A 27 -2.53 2.73 6.61
N GLU A 28 -2.03 3.96 6.65
CA GLU A 28 -2.78 5.13 6.20
C GLU A 28 -2.09 5.81 5.01
N LEU A 29 -2.85 5.98 3.91
CA LEU A 29 -2.51 6.91 2.85
C LEU A 29 -3.21 8.23 3.12
N PHE A 30 -2.45 9.33 3.10
CA PHE A 30 -3.01 10.65 3.19
C PHE A 30 -2.24 11.67 2.33
N TYR A 31 -2.97 12.69 1.90
CA TYR A 31 -2.43 13.85 1.22
C TYR A 31 -3.10 15.11 1.76
N GLY A 32 -2.37 16.19 1.67
CA GLY A 32 -2.82 17.44 2.20
C GLY A 32 -1.68 18.16 2.90
N ARG A 33 -1.87 18.52 4.16
CA ARG A 33 -0.80 19.09 4.99
C ARG A 33 0.40 18.15 5.11
N ASN A 34 0.13 16.86 5.17
CA ASN A 34 1.13 15.81 5.17
C ASN A 34 0.86 14.86 3.98
N THR A 35 1.91 14.16 3.56
CA THR A 35 1.84 13.14 2.51
C THR A 35 2.40 11.85 3.07
N SER A 36 1.73 10.74 2.80
CA SER A 36 2.23 9.42 3.19
C SER A 36 2.21 8.45 2.03
N ARG A 37 2.97 7.38 2.19
CA ARG A 37 3.02 6.23 1.29
C ARG A 37 2.98 4.97 2.13
N ILE A 38 2.40 3.89 1.59
CA ILE A 38 2.33 2.58 2.25
C ILE A 38 3.27 1.63 1.51
N LEU A 39 4.18 1.02 2.27
CA LEU A 39 5.02 -0.06 1.81
C LEU A 39 4.43 -1.38 2.30
N PHE A 40 4.43 -2.39 1.44
CA PHE A 40 4.04 -3.75 1.82
C PHE A 40 4.84 -4.78 1.04
N HIS A 41 4.99 -5.95 1.65
CA HIS A 41 5.73 -7.08 1.10
C HIS A 41 4.93 -8.36 1.28
N PHE A 42 5.17 -9.33 0.42
CA PHE A 42 4.60 -10.67 0.48
C PHE A 42 5.67 -11.70 0.08
N ASP A 43 5.64 -12.85 0.74
CA ASP A 43 6.52 -13.96 0.38
C ASP A 43 5.93 -14.76 -0.79
N HIS A 44 6.72 -14.91 -1.85
CA HIS A 44 6.37 -15.67 -3.05
C HIS A 44 7.00 -17.07 -3.10
N SER A 45 7.83 -17.43 -2.11
CA SER A 45 8.64 -18.66 -2.08
C SER A 45 7.79 -19.92 -2.23
N LYS A 46 6.62 -19.96 -1.60
CA LYS A 46 5.71 -21.10 -1.69
C LYS A 46 5.22 -21.34 -3.13
N ILE A 47 4.82 -20.28 -3.82
CA ILE A 47 4.32 -20.39 -5.19
C ILE A 47 5.48 -20.76 -6.13
N LYS A 48 6.67 -20.18 -5.91
CA LYS A 48 7.89 -20.53 -6.66
C LYS A 48 8.21 -22.02 -6.54
N LEU A 49 8.19 -22.59 -5.34
CA LEU A 49 8.40 -24.03 -5.13
C LEU A 49 7.33 -24.87 -5.87
N MET A 50 6.07 -24.43 -5.90
CA MET A 50 5.00 -25.15 -6.60
C MET A 50 5.13 -25.09 -8.14
N VAL A 51 5.81 -24.08 -8.66
CA VAL A 51 6.19 -24.03 -10.08
C VAL A 51 7.38 -24.95 -10.34
N GLU A 52 8.39 -24.93 -9.48
CA GLU A 52 9.61 -25.75 -9.61
C GLU A 52 9.33 -27.25 -9.45
N ASP A 53 8.41 -27.67 -8.60
CA ASP A 53 8.03 -29.07 -8.39
C ASP A 53 6.99 -29.57 -9.41
N GLY A 54 6.54 -28.72 -10.32
CA GLY A 54 5.59 -29.05 -11.38
C GLY A 54 4.12 -29.11 -10.93
N THR A 55 3.79 -28.67 -9.70
CA THR A 55 2.39 -28.49 -9.25
C THR A 55 1.69 -27.47 -10.14
N PHE A 56 2.40 -26.43 -10.57
CA PHE A 56 1.96 -25.47 -11.58
C PHE A 56 2.83 -25.58 -12.83
N PRO A 57 2.51 -26.49 -13.72
CA PRO A 57 3.36 -26.79 -14.90
C PRO A 57 3.40 -25.67 -15.94
N ASP A 58 2.46 -24.73 -15.88
CA ASP A 58 2.33 -23.65 -16.85
C ASP A 58 2.09 -22.30 -16.15
N MET A 59 3.14 -21.51 -16.03
CA MET A 59 3.07 -20.19 -15.40
C MET A 59 2.12 -19.22 -16.12
N SER A 60 1.86 -19.40 -17.41
CA SER A 60 0.95 -18.52 -18.16
C SER A 60 -0.52 -18.64 -17.70
N LYS A 61 -0.86 -19.72 -17.01
CA LYS A 61 -2.17 -19.96 -16.42
C LYS A 61 -2.32 -19.45 -14.99
N LEU A 62 -1.25 -18.90 -14.41
CA LEU A 62 -1.29 -18.28 -13.11
C LEU A 62 -1.86 -16.86 -13.21
N LYS A 63 -2.75 -16.53 -12.30
CA LYS A 63 -3.23 -15.16 -12.06
C LYS A 63 -3.00 -14.79 -10.62
N HIS A 64 -2.45 -13.61 -10.40
CA HIS A 64 -2.10 -13.13 -9.08
C HIS A 64 -2.80 -11.80 -8.80
N THR A 65 -3.68 -11.77 -7.81
CA THR A 65 -4.42 -10.57 -7.41
C THR A 65 -4.06 -10.21 -5.98
N LEU A 66 -3.60 -8.99 -5.78
CA LEU A 66 -3.38 -8.41 -4.46
C LEU A 66 -4.71 -7.94 -3.86
N HIS A 67 -4.98 -8.35 -2.63
CA HIS A 67 -6.16 -7.94 -1.86
C HIS A 67 -5.74 -7.30 -0.54
N ILE A 68 -6.14 -6.05 -0.33
CA ILE A 68 -5.97 -5.35 0.95
C ILE A 68 -7.31 -4.73 1.33
N THR A 69 -7.80 -5.05 2.51
CA THR A 69 -9.09 -4.58 2.99
C THR A 69 -9.00 -3.16 3.51
N ASN A 70 -9.93 -2.32 3.10
CA ASN A 70 -10.11 -0.98 3.65
C ASN A 70 -10.51 -1.09 5.13
N ALA A 71 -9.84 -0.31 5.98
CA ALA A 71 -10.09 -0.30 7.42
C ALA A 71 -11.39 0.41 7.82
N GLY A 72 -12.11 0.93 6.83
CA GLY A 72 -13.24 1.82 7.04
C GLY A 72 -12.77 3.25 7.33
N SER A 73 -13.54 4.22 6.88
CA SER A 73 -13.31 5.61 7.22
C SER A 73 -14.21 5.97 8.41
N LEU A 74 -13.65 5.94 9.60
CA LEU A 74 -14.25 6.71 10.66
C LEU A 74 -14.07 8.19 10.28
N ASP A 75 -15.15 8.89 10.11
CA ASP A 75 -15.14 10.33 9.91
C ASP A 75 -14.75 10.98 11.24
N PHE A 76 -13.44 11.02 11.53
CA PHE A 76 -12.90 11.59 12.77
C PHE A 76 -13.21 13.08 12.93
N THR A 77 -13.76 13.72 11.89
CA THR A 77 -14.22 15.10 11.99
C THR A 77 -15.32 15.26 13.04
N GLN A 78 -16.12 14.23 13.29
CA GLN A 78 -17.18 14.30 14.30
C GLN A 78 -16.69 14.07 15.74
N LEU A 79 -15.61 13.35 15.93
CA LEU A 79 -15.05 13.07 17.27
C LEU A 79 -14.20 14.22 17.82
N HIS A 80 -13.64 15.07 16.96
CA HIS A 80 -12.72 16.14 17.36
C HIS A 80 -13.32 17.55 17.35
N THR A 81 -14.60 17.74 17.04
CA THR A 81 -15.22 19.07 16.91
C THR A 81 -15.40 19.80 18.24
N LYS A 82 -15.25 19.18 19.39
CA LYS A 82 -15.47 19.85 20.70
C LYS A 82 -14.22 20.36 21.42
N GLU A 83 -13.01 19.93 21.05
CA GLU A 83 -11.81 20.24 21.86
C GLU A 83 -10.57 20.75 21.11
N SER A 84 -10.61 20.96 19.81
CA SER A 84 -9.39 21.34 19.08
C SER A 84 -9.19 22.84 18.97
N ASN A 85 -8.90 23.51 20.09
CA ASN A 85 -8.16 24.77 20.06
C ASN A 85 -6.63 24.56 20.06
N SER A 86 -6.14 23.33 20.03
CA SER A 86 -4.72 23.02 19.97
C SER A 86 -4.25 22.96 18.50
N ILE A 87 -3.38 23.88 18.21
CA ILE A 87 -2.59 24.05 16.99
C ILE A 87 -1.71 22.82 16.82
N GLY A 88 -2.16 21.80 16.12
CA GLY A 88 -1.27 20.64 15.86
C GLY A 88 -1.93 19.39 15.32
N ASN A 89 -3.14 19.09 15.67
CA ASN A 89 -3.84 17.93 15.15
C ASN A 89 -4.60 18.30 13.89
N GLY A 90 -3.98 18.04 12.74
CA GLY A 90 -4.67 18.11 11.46
C GLY A 90 -5.90 17.22 11.52
N MET A 91 -7.07 17.76 11.22
CA MET A 91 -8.28 16.96 11.13
C MET A 91 -8.14 16.09 9.89
N LYS A 92 -8.37 14.79 10.02
CA LYS A 92 -8.39 13.86 8.91
C LYS A 92 -9.79 13.82 8.31
N LYS A 93 -9.88 13.86 7.00
CA LYS A 93 -11.11 13.72 6.23
C LYS A 93 -10.96 12.53 5.29
N ARG A 94 -12.04 11.76 5.12
CA ARG A 94 -12.01 10.68 4.12
C ARG A 94 -11.72 11.24 2.74
N ALA A 95 -10.74 10.68 2.05
CA ALA A 95 -10.50 10.94 0.64
C ALA A 95 -11.62 10.35 -0.20
N THR A 96 -12.03 11.07 -1.24
CA THR A 96 -13.04 10.62 -2.20
C THR A 96 -12.61 10.99 -3.61
N SER A 97 -12.95 10.18 -4.58
CA SER A 97 -12.65 10.36 -6.00
C SER A 97 -11.15 10.63 -6.23
N PHE A 98 -10.35 9.59 -6.03
CA PHE A 98 -8.90 9.66 -6.16
C PHE A 98 -8.35 8.37 -6.78
N ASP A 99 -7.12 8.47 -7.27
CA ASP A 99 -6.38 7.33 -7.76
C ASP A 99 -5.19 7.02 -6.84
N VAL A 100 -4.94 5.72 -6.64
CA VAL A 100 -3.74 5.19 -6.00
C VAL A 100 -2.88 4.53 -7.07
N ILE A 101 -1.62 4.89 -7.11
CA ILE A 101 -0.60 4.23 -7.92
C ILE A 101 0.18 3.22 -7.08
N PHE A 102 0.61 2.16 -7.74
CA PHE A 102 1.43 1.11 -7.14
C PHE A 102 2.74 1.03 -7.89
N PHE A 103 3.86 0.99 -7.16
CA PHE A 103 5.18 0.92 -7.76
C PHE A 103 6.13 0.02 -6.98
N LEU A 104 7.17 -0.47 -7.68
CA LEU A 104 8.14 -1.39 -7.11
C LEU A 104 9.07 -0.69 -6.11
N ILE A 105 9.37 -1.37 -5.02
CA ILE A 105 10.37 -0.93 -4.05
C ILE A 105 11.76 -1.39 -4.54
N PRO A 106 12.76 -0.48 -4.67
CA PRO A 106 14.04 -0.80 -5.31
C PRO A 106 15.07 -1.46 -4.38
N LYS A 107 14.77 -1.55 -3.09
CA LYS A 107 15.71 -2.06 -2.07
C LYS A 107 14.99 -2.78 -0.95
N GLU A 108 15.67 -3.74 -0.36
CA GLU A 108 15.24 -4.37 0.88
C GLU A 108 15.04 -3.34 2.00
N TRP A 109 14.00 -3.55 2.80
CA TRP A 109 13.61 -2.64 3.86
C TRP A 109 13.12 -3.37 5.11
N ASP A 110 13.23 -2.69 6.26
CA ASP A 110 12.76 -3.19 7.54
C ASP A 110 11.51 -2.42 7.96
N ARG A 111 10.45 -3.11 8.33
CA ARG A 111 9.21 -2.46 8.75
C ARG A 111 9.34 -1.62 10.01
N GLY A 112 10.33 -1.94 10.86
CA GLY A 112 10.52 -1.27 12.15
C GLY A 112 9.52 -1.70 13.23
N LYS A 113 9.51 -0.94 14.33
CA LYS A 113 8.74 -1.25 15.55
C LYS A 113 7.82 -0.12 16.01
N GLY A 114 7.63 0.90 15.20
CA GLY A 114 6.76 2.03 15.52
C GLY A 114 5.29 1.70 15.27
N PHE A 115 4.44 2.35 16.05
CA PHE A 115 2.98 2.35 15.85
C PHE A 115 2.49 3.65 15.25
N ASP A 116 3.25 4.75 15.41
CA ASP A 116 2.84 6.05 14.93
C ASP A 116 4.01 6.85 14.34
N TYR A 117 3.66 7.76 13.44
CA TYR A 117 4.59 8.64 12.72
C TYR A 117 4.81 9.99 13.41
N SER A 118 4.13 10.29 14.51
CA SER A 118 4.23 11.56 15.22
C SER A 118 4.16 11.39 16.73
N LYS A 119 5.09 12.04 17.42
CA LYS A 119 5.03 12.14 18.90
C LYS A 119 3.86 13.01 19.37
N THR A 120 3.43 13.97 18.56
CA THR A 120 2.40 14.95 18.94
C THR A 120 1.00 14.40 18.83
N ALA A 121 0.77 13.36 18.02
CA ALA A 121 -0.53 12.71 17.90
C ALA A 121 -1.02 12.09 19.23
N PHE A 122 -0.12 11.84 20.16
CA PHE A 122 -0.41 11.20 21.45
C PHE A 122 -0.34 12.14 22.65
N ASN A 123 0.02 13.42 22.46
CA ASN A 123 0.40 14.27 23.60
C ASN A 123 -0.76 14.86 24.37
N GLU A 124 -2.00 14.83 23.94
CA GLU A 124 -2.93 15.74 24.59
C GLU A 124 -4.16 15.14 25.25
N ASN A 125 -4.65 13.93 24.90
CA ASN A 125 -5.90 13.49 25.53
C ASN A 125 -6.10 11.98 25.74
N TYR A 126 -5.20 11.12 25.35
CA TYR A 126 -5.45 9.68 25.42
C TYR A 126 -4.52 8.89 26.33
N TYR A 127 -3.39 9.45 26.76
CA TYR A 127 -2.45 8.78 27.64
C TYR A 127 -2.11 9.65 28.84
N ASP A 128 -2.16 9.00 29.97
CA ASP A 128 -1.82 9.49 31.29
C ASP A 128 -0.60 10.43 31.24
N THR A 129 -0.84 11.72 31.37
CA THR A 129 0.19 12.78 31.47
C THR A 129 1.16 12.54 32.61
N LYS A 130 0.87 11.59 33.49
CA LYS A 130 1.73 11.15 34.59
C LYS A 130 2.82 10.15 34.19
N ASN A 131 2.79 9.64 32.94
CA ASN A 131 3.78 8.66 32.51
C ASN A 131 4.34 8.93 31.11
N PRO A 132 5.24 9.94 30.96
CA PRO A 132 5.82 10.32 29.66
C PRO A 132 6.62 9.21 29.00
N HIS A 133 6.93 8.12 29.70
CA HIS A 133 7.63 6.96 29.14
C HIS A 133 6.75 6.11 28.20
N ASN A 134 5.43 6.22 28.27
CA ASN A 134 4.55 5.43 27.38
C ASN A 134 4.46 6.03 25.97
N ALA A 135 4.53 7.34 25.81
CA ALA A 135 4.52 7.98 24.49
C ALA A 135 5.76 7.62 23.64
N SER A 136 6.91 7.42 24.28
CA SER A 136 8.14 7.05 23.59
C SER A 136 8.16 5.61 23.05
N ARG A 137 7.26 4.74 23.51
CA ARG A 137 7.12 3.36 23.03
C ARG A 137 6.33 3.23 21.75
N LEU A 138 5.55 4.24 21.39
CA LEU A 138 4.66 4.21 20.22
C LEU A 138 5.33 4.74 18.96
N VAL A 139 6.36 5.55 19.10
CA VAL A 139 7.15 6.06 17.98
C VAL A 139 8.51 5.40 17.95
N SER A 140 8.98 5.06 16.77
CA SER A 140 10.30 4.47 16.55
C SER A 140 10.92 5.03 15.27
N THR A 141 12.21 5.29 15.31
CA THR A 141 13.03 5.60 14.15
C THR A 141 13.74 4.35 13.60
N ASP A 142 13.56 3.22 14.27
CA ASP A 142 14.16 1.94 13.90
C ASP A 142 13.38 1.31 12.76
N GLY A 143 14.02 1.10 11.61
CA GLY A 143 13.40 0.58 10.40
C GLY A 143 13.19 1.62 9.30
N CYS A 144 12.30 1.32 8.37
CA CYS A 144 12.03 2.19 7.23
C CYS A 144 11.27 3.44 7.66
N ASN A 145 11.57 4.53 6.98
CA ASN A 145 10.86 5.81 7.08
C ASN A 145 11.05 6.58 5.78
N TRP A 146 10.65 7.84 5.74
CA TRP A 146 10.75 8.67 4.53
C TRP A 146 12.18 8.80 3.98
N PHE A 147 13.18 8.72 4.82
CA PHE A 147 14.58 8.97 4.47
C PHE A 147 15.39 7.69 4.21
N GLN A 148 14.97 6.58 4.81
CA GLN A 148 15.76 5.35 4.81
C GLN A 148 14.90 4.08 4.72
N PRO A 149 15.40 3.02 4.03
CA PRO A 149 14.76 1.70 4.02
C PRO A 149 14.98 0.91 5.31
N ARG A 150 16.11 1.13 5.95
CA ARG A 150 16.55 0.55 7.22
C ARG A 150 17.66 1.39 7.82
N ASN A 151 17.97 1.15 9.08
CA ASN A 151 18.98 1.91 9.81
C ASN A 151 20.33 1.95 9.07
N GLY A 152 20.85 3.16 8.87
CA GLY A 152 22.15 3.39 8.23
C GLY A 152 22.16 3.32 6.70
N TYR A 153 21.01 3.12 6.05
CA TYR A 153 20.88 3.08 4.60
C TYR A 153 19.97 4.22 4.12
N LYS A 154 20.12 4.63 2.87
CA LYS A 154 19.26 5.67 2.27
C LYS A 154 18.46 5.08 1.12
N TRP A 155 17.23 5.58 0.94
CA TRP A 155 16.51 5.40 -0.31
C TRP A 155 17.29 6.04 -1.47
N PRO A 156 17.06 5.62 -2.73
CA PRO A 156 17.60 6.34 -3.90
C PRO A 156 17.21 7.81 -3.87
N GLU A 157 15.96 8.08 -3.55
CA GLU A 157 15.38 9.39 -3.32
C GLU A 157 14.50 9.34 -2.07
N TYR A 158 14.27 10.49 -1.43
CA TYR A 158 13.39 10.51 -0.24
C TYR A 158 11.96 10.08 -0.59
N GLY A 159 11.38 9.22 0.25
CA GLY A 159 10.09 8.60 -0.01
C GLY A 159 10.13 7.47 -1.04
N ILE A 160 11.31 6.86 -1.29
CA ILE A 160 11.62 5.81 -2.28
C ILE A 160 11.94 6.40 -3.65
N TYR A 161 11.02 7.17 -4.23
CA TYR A 161 11.18 7.99 -5.42
C TYR A 161 10.63 9.40 -5.15
N SER A 162 11.21 10.42 -5.74
CA SER A 162 10.66 11.78 -5.66
C SER A 162 9.32 11.87 -6.37
N THR A 163 8.51 12.85 -6.00
CA THR A 163 7.25 13.11 -6.70
C THR A 163 7.48 13.48 -8.17
N ASP A 164 8.60 14.15 -8.48
CA ASP A 164 8.98 14.48 -9.87
C ASP A 164 9.33 13.22 -10.68
N THR A 165 10.03 12.25 -10.08
CA THR A 165 10.31 10.95 -10.71
C THR A 165 9.02 10.19 -10.93
N LEU A 166 8.13 10.11 -9.94
CA LEU A 166 6.83 9.45 -10.08
C LEU A 166 5.95 10.14 -11.12
N SER A 167 5.97 11.47 -11.25
CA SER A 167 5.23 12.19 -12.28
C SER A 167 5.66 11.76 -13.69
N LYS A 168 6.95 11.71 -13.95
CA LYS A 168 7.48 11.30 -15.24
C LYS A 168 7.14 9.84 -15.57
N GLU A 169 7.21 8.96 -14.58
CA GLU A 169 6.85 7.56 -14.76
C GLU A 169 5.33 7.38 -14.92
N TYR A 170 4.53 8.20 -14.24
CA TYR A 170 3.08 8.21 -14.38
C TYR A 170 2.64 8.68 -15.77
N ASP A 171 3.30 9.70 -16.33
CA ASP A 171 3.03 10.17 -17.69
C ASP A 171 3.26 9.06 -18.72
N LYS A 172 4.37 8.31 -18.59
CA LYS A 172 4.66 7.13 -19.44
C LYS A 172 3.61 6.03 -19.25
N PHE A 173 3.28 5.72 -18.00
CA PHE A 173 2.28 4.70 -17.68
C PHE A 173 0.90 5.04 -18.27
N SER A 174 0.51 6.32 -18.23
CA SER A 174 -0.77 6.80 -18.78
C SER A 174 -0.80 6.88 -20.30
N SER A 175 0.36 6.99 -20.96
CA SER A 175 0.48 7.02 -22.42
C SER A 175 0.75 5.66 -23.06
N ASP A 176 0.70 4.57 -22.29
CA ASP A 176 1.05 3.21 -22.72
C ASP A 176 2.49 3.04 -23.26
N GLU A 177 3.37 4.01 -22.96
CA GLU A 177 4.81 3.89 -23.28
C GLU A 177 5.55 2.90 -22.38
N GLY A 178 4.86 2.35 -21.38
CA GLY A 178 5.36 1.39 -20.42
C GLY A 178 6.24 2.03 -19.34
N SER A 179 5.77 2.06 -18.10
CA SER A 179 6.60 2.42 -16.96
C SER A 179 7.35 1.21 -16.45
N SER A 180 8.64 1.38 -16.17
CA SER A 180 9.44 0.34 -15.50
C SER A 180 9.21 0.30 -13.98
N ILE A 181 8.66 1.36 -13.40
CA ILE A 181 8.50 1.56 -11.96
C ILE A 181 7.04 1.34 -11.54
N ILE A 182 6.08 2.01 -12.19
CA ILE A 182 4.65 1.92 -11.86
C ILE A 182 4.08 0.62 -12.44
N ILE A 183 3.50 -0.19 -11.57
CA ILE A 183 2.97 -1.53 -11.92
C ILE A 183 1.46 -1.56 -12.01
N GLY A 184 0.77 -0.53 -11.53
CA GLY A 184 -0.68 -0.47 -11.59
C GLY A 184 -1.26 0.80 -10.99
N ARG A 185 -2.55 0.97 -11.20
CA ARG A 185 -3.36 2.04 -10.67
C ARG A 185 -4.74 1.52 -10.31
N GLN A 186 -5.33 2.05 -9.25
CA GLN A 186 -6.73 1.79 -8.90
C GLN A 186 -7.44 3.09 -8.55
N HIS A 187 -8.63 3.29 -9.12
CA HIS A 187 -9.52 4.39 -8.78
C HIS A 187 -10.38 4.05 -7.57
N PHE A 188 -10.63 5.04 -6.72
CA PHE A 188 -11.50 4.98 -5.56
C PHE A 188 -12.56 6.06 -5.67
N ASP A 189 -13.83 5.69 -5.76
CA ASP A 189 -14.94 6.63 -5.89
C ASP A 189 -15.29 7.30 -4.57
N ILE A 190 -15.47 6.52 -3.53
CA ILE A 190 -15.94 6.98 -2.21
C ILE A 190 -14.94 6.76 -1.08
N GLY A 191 -13.79 6.15 -1.35
CA GLY A 191 -12.69 5.97 -0.40
C GLY A 191 -12.92 4.90 0.66
N ASN A 192 -13.84 3.97 0.44
CA ASN A 192 -14.07 2.79 1.28
C ASN A 192 -13.89 1.47 0.51
N GLU A 193 -13.43 1.55 -0.72
CA GLU A 193 -13.14 0.40 -1.56
C GLU A 193 -11.90 -0.32 -1.06
N ASN A 194 -11.88 -1.65 -1.23
CA ASN A 194 -10.70 -2.47 -1.00
C ASN A 194 -9.71 -2.30 -2.16
N ILE A 195 -8.42 -2.47 -1.88
CA ILE A 195 -7.44 -2.67 -2.96
C ILE A 195 -7.66 -4.07 -3.55
N SER A 196 -7.80 -4.10 -4.88
CA SER A 196 -7.86 -5.32 -5.66
C SER A 196 -7.09 -5.09 -6.97
N LEU A 197 -5.81 -5.44 -6.95
CA LEU A 197 -4.88 -5.14 -8.04
C LEU A 197 -4.37 -6.43 -8.68
N ASP A 198 -4.48 -6.52 -10.01
CA ASP A 198 -3.80 -7.57 -10.77
C ASP A 198 -2.29 -7.28 -10.79
N ILE A 199 -1.51 -8.21 -10.24
CA ILE A 199 -0.04 -8.14 -10.16
C ILE A 199 0.60 -9.31 -10.90
N THR A 200 -0.12 -9.97 -11.80
CA THR A 200 0.30 -11.22 -12.44
C THR A 200 1.66 -11.10 -13.12
N ASP A 201 1.85 -10.06 -13.93
CA ASP A 201 3.11 -9.86 -14.67
C ASP A 201 4.31 -9.69 -13.74
N ILE A 202 4.15 -8.89 -12.71
CA ILE A 202 5.22 -8.62 -11.73
C ILE A 202 5.48 -9.83 -10.85
N PHE A 203 4.43 -10.52 -10.42
CA PHE A 203 4.56 -11.71 -9.59
C PHE A 203 5.28 -12.83 -10.33
N ASN A 204 4.97 -13.02 -11.62
CA ASN A 204 5.66 -13.98 -12.47
C ASN A 204 7.16 -13.64 -12.62
N LYS A 205 7.53 -12.36 -12.70
CA LYS A 205 8.94 -11.92 -12.73
C LYS A 205 9.65 -12.18 -11.40
N PHE A 206 8.96 -12.12 -10.26
CA PHE A 206 9.52 -12.53 -8.97
C PHE A 206 9.74 -14.05 -8.91
N ILE A 207 8.79 -14.85 -9.41
CA ILE A 207 8.93 -16.32 -9.47
C ILE A 207 10.10 -16.71 -10.35
N SER A 208 10.21 -16.13 -11.55
CA SER A 208 11.28 -16.43 -12.50
C SER A 208 12.67 -15.95 -12.05
N GLY A 209 12.72 -15.06 -11.06
CA GLY A 209 13.96 -14.41 -10.59
C GLY A 209 14.47 -13.31 -11.55
N GLU A 210 13.64 -12.84 -12.47
CA GLU A 210 13.95 -11.68 -13.31
C GLU A 210 14.02 -10.39 -12.49
N LEU A 211 13.18 -10.29 -11.45
CA LEU A 211 13.15 -9.19 -10.52
C LEU A 211 13.26 -9.68 -9.07
N ASP A 212 13.98 -8.91 -8.25
CA ASP A 212 14.00 -9.10 -6.81
C ASP A 212 12.67 -8.60 -6.21
N ASN A 213 12.08 -9.38 -5.31
CA ASN A 213 10.89 -8.98 -4.59
C ASN A 213 11.27 -8.23 -3.30
N TYR A 214 11.30 -6.92 -3.37
CA TYR A 214 11.38 -6.05 -2.18
C TYR A 214 10.01 -5.48 -1.79
N GLY A 215 8.94 -5.91 -2.45
CA GLY A 215 7.57 -5.47 -2.21
C GLY A 215 7.13 -4.32 -3.11
N ILE A 216 5.96 -3.78 -2.76
CA ILE A 216 5.25 -2.76 -3.52
C ILE A 216 4.99 -1.57 -2.60
N CYS A 217 5.04 -0.37 -3.16
CA CYS A 217 4.61 0.85 -2.51
C CYS A 217 3.33 1.37 -3.14
N ALA A 218 2.36 1.77 -2.30
CA ALA A 218 1.16 2.48 -2.71
C ALA A 218 1.28 3.95 -2.34
N ALA A 219 0.86 4.83 -3.26
CA ALA A 219 0.85 6.27 -3.08
C ALA A 219 -0.35 6.89 -3.81
N PHE A 220 -0.78 8.08 -3.41
CA PHE A 220 -1.65 8.88 -4.26
C PHE A 220 -0.90 9.26 -5.55
N THR A 221 -1.64 9.59 -6.60
CA THR A 221 -1.02 10.10 -7.82
C THR A 221 -0.22 11.39 -7.54
N PRO A 222 0.81 11.68 -8.34
CA PRO A 222 1.65 12.85 -8.11
C PRO A 222 0.89 14.18 -8.00
N ASP A 223 -0.23 14.32 -8.72
CA ASP A 223 -1.07 15.51 -8.65
C ASP A 223 -1.65 15.73 -7.25
N PHE A 224 -2.08 14.66 -6.58
CA PHE A 224 -2.55 14.74 -5.19
C PHE A 224 -1.42 14.96 -4.20
N GLU A 225 -0.25 14.35 -4.41
CA GLU A 225 0.92 14.57 -3.55
C GLU A 225 1.44 16.01 -3.62
N ASN A 226 1.28 16.70 -4.77
CA ASN A 226 1.76 18.07 -5.00
C ASN A 226 0.72 19.16 -4.71
N VAL A 227 -0.49 18.83 -4.32
CA VAL A 227 -1.58 19.81 -4.12
C VAL A 227 -1.16 20.96 -3.20
N PHE A 228 -0.35 20.71 -2.18
CA PHE A 228 0.11 21.72 -1.23
C PHE A 228 1.38 22.49 -1.65
N ASP A 229 2.13 21.97 -2.60
CA ASP A 229 3.34 22.64 -3.10
C ASP A 229 3.00 23.74 -4.10
N THR A 230 1.73 23.87 -4.53
CA THR A 230 1.28 24.93 -5.43
C THR A 230 0.96 26.22 -4.67
N LYS A 231 1.56 27.35 -5.08
CA LYS A 231 1.29 28.68 -4.49
C LYS A 231 -0.18 29.07 -4.48
N ALA A 232 -0.98 28.53 -5.40
CA ALA A 232 -2.41 28.77 -5.46
C ALA A 232 -3.16 28.18 -4.25
N TYR A 233 -2.77 26.99 -3.79
CA TYR A 233 -3.40 26.33 -2.65
C TYR A 233 -3.09 27.05 -1.34
N THR A 234 -1.84 27.46 -1.14
CA THR A 234 -1.43 28.18 0.07
C THR A 234 -2.10 29.57 0.22
N GLN A 235 -2.47 30.23 -0.88
CA GLN A 235 -3.20 31.49 -0.85
C GLN A 235 -4.72 31.31 -0.61
N GLN A 236 -5.31 30.25 -1.14
CA GLN A 236 -6.75 30.03 -1.07
C GLN A 236 -7.21 29.53 0.32
N TYR A 237 -6.33 28.83 1.04
CA TYR A 237 -6.67 28.14 2.30
C TYR A 237 -5.94 28.71 3.53
N SER A 238 -5.41 29.91 3.43
CA SER A 238 -4.66 30.55 4.54
C SER A 238 -5.49 30.81 5.81
N SER A 239 -6.80 30.72 5.74
CA SER A 239 -7.72 30.93 6.86
C SER A 239 -8.58 29.72 7.23
N GLU A 240 -8.54 28.62 6.45
CA GLU A 240 -9.31 27.42 6.75
C GLU A 240 -8.45 26.38 7.46
N LYS A 241 -9.09 25.60 8.35
CA LYS A 241 -8.44 24.46 8.99
C LYS A 241 -8.02 23.46 7.92
N TYR A 242 -6.73 23.24 7.75
CA TYR A 242 -6.19 22.28 6.81
C TYR A 242 -6.53 20.87 7.23
N TYR A 243 -7.15 20.10 6.34
CA TYR A 243 -7.45 18.69 6.52
C TYR A 243 -6.48 17.83 5.74
N ASP A 244 -6.03 16.73 6.31
CA ASP A 244 -5.44 15.65 5.55
C ASP A 244 -6.58 14.76 5.03
N ASN A 245 -6.63 14.58 3.70
CA ASN A 245 -7.52 13.59 3.09
C ASN A 245 -6.85 12.23 3.24
N TYR A 246 -7.56 11.24 3.77
CA TYR A 246 -6.96 9.95 4.08
C TYR A 246 -7.83 8.76 3.70
N VAL A 247 -7.18 7.62 3.51
CA VAL A 247 -7.77 6.29 3.43
C VAL A 247 -6.90 5.32 4.23
N GLY A 248 -7.53 4.45 4.99
CA GLY A 248 -6.84 3.45 5.83
C GLY A 248 -7.04 2.03 5.30
N PHE A 249 -6.01 1.20 5.44
CA PHE A 249 -6.02 -0.20 5.04
C PHE A 249 -5.53 -1.08 6.17
N LEU A 250 -6.14 -2.25 6.33
CA LEU A 250 -5.72 -3.24 7.31
C LEU A 250 -4.35 -3.81 6.94
N THR A 251 -3.53 -4.08 7.94
CA THR A 251 -2.17 -4.62 7.77
C THR A 251 -2.07 -6.07 8.24
N ASP A 252 -0.88 -6.66 8.16
CA ASP A 252 -0.53 -7.95 8.76
C ASP A 252 -0.60 -7.97 10.30
N LYS A 253 -0.84 -6.81 10.92
CA LYS A 253 -1.02 -6.67 12.38
C LYS A 253 -2.47 -6.52 12.81
N THR A 254 -3.41 -6.61 11.87
CA THR A 254 -4.82 -6.66 12.22
C THR A 254 -5.13 -7.94 12.97
N ASN A 255 -5.93 -7.83 14.04
CA ASN A 255 -6.44 -9.00 14.77
C ASN A 255 -7.80 -9.43 14.22
N THR A 256 -8.00 -9.32 12.91
CA THR A 256 -9.24 -9.65 12.22
C THR A 256 -9.01 -10.73 11.16
N PHE A 257 -10.09 -11.27 10.58
CA PHE A 257 -10.03 -12.20 9.46
C PHE A 257 -9.70 -11.53 8.10
N PHE A 258 -9.46 -10.23 8.11
CA PHE A 258 -9.23 -9.43 6.91
C PHE A 258 -7.74 -9.14 6.69
N GLU A 259 -6.87 -10.08 7.05
CA GLU A 259 -5.46 -9.98 6.75
C GLU A 259 -5.25 -9.84 5.23
N PRO A 260 -4.36 -8.91 4.80
CA PRO A 260 -4.02 -8.74 3.39
C PRO A 260 -3.34 -9.97 2.81
N TYR A 261 -3.65 -10.29 1.56
CA TYR A 261 -3.08 -11.44 0.86
C TYR A 261 -2.96 -11.24 -0.64
N VAL A 262 -2.10 -12.03 -1.25
CA VAL A 262 -2.09 -12.25 -2.69
C VAL A 262 -2.84 -13.55 -2.98
N GLU A 263 -3.87 -13.48 -3.80
CA GLU A 263 -4.59 -14.63 -4.30
C GLU A 263 -3.95 -15.11 -5.60
N THR A 264 -3.44 -16.33 -5.58
CA THR A 264 -2.94 -17.02 -6.75
C THR A 264 -4.00 -18.01 -7.25
N LYS A 265 -4.48 -17.79 -8.45
CA LYS A 265 -5.39 -18.70 -9.15
C LYS A 265 -4.63 -19.41 -10.24
N TYR A 266 -4.72 -20.73 -10.27
CA TYR A 266 -4.27 -21.55 -11.38
C TYR A 266 -5.48 -22.05 -12.13
N ASP A 267 -5.55 -21.72 -13.43
CA ASP A 267 -6.59 -22.23 -14.29
C ASP A 267 -6.20 -23.66 -14.72
N ASP A 268 -6.68 -24.61 -13.95
CA ASP A 268 -6.52 -26.05 -14.18
C ASP A 268 -7.64 -26.64 -15.04
N TYR A 269 -8.29 -25.81 -15.87
CA TYR A 269 -9.31 -26.27 -16.78
C TYR A 269 -8.72 -27.35 -17.69
N ILE A 270 -9.04 -28.59 -17.38
CA ILE A 270 -8.81 -29.72 -18.28
C ILE A 270 -9.90 -29.61 -19.34
N SER A 271 -9.51 -29.27 -20.58
CA SER A 271 -10.42 -29.38 -21.69
C SER A 271 -10.90 -30.83 -21.74
N ASP A 272 -12.13 -31.07 -21.35
CA ASP A 272 -12.74 -32.38 -21.40
C ASP A 272 -13.16 -32.61 -22.87
N ASP A 273 -12.27 -33.24 -23.65
CA ASP A 273 -12.55 -33.63 -25.04
C ASP A 273 -13.66 -34.67 -25.15
N ARG A 274 -14.25 -35.12 -24.04
CA ARG A 274 -15.38 -36.07 -24.07
C ARG A 274 -16.64 -35.47 -24.69
N ALA A 275 -16.73 -34.16 -24.88
CA ALA A 275 -17.79 -33.53 -25.67
C ALA A 275 -17.66 -33.78 -27.16
N ASN A 276 -16.51 -34.23 -27.64
CA ASN A 276 -16.25 -34.65 -29.02
C ASN A 276 -16.51 -36.16 -29.27
N PHE A 277 -17.41 -36.76 -28.52
CA PHE A 277 -17.93 -38.09 -28.84
C PHE A 277 -18.65 -38.04 -30.18
N VAL A 278 -17.94 -38.40 -31.25
CA VAL A 278 -18.57 -38.81 -32.51
C VAL A 278 -19.25 -40.15 -32.26
N ILE A 279 -20.52 -40.12 -31.98
CA ILE A 279 -21.31 -41.36 -32.01
C ILE A 279 -21.33 -41.80 -33.47
N ASP A 280 -20.45 -42.75 -33.79
CA ASP A 280 -20.49 -43.40 -35.10
C ASP A 280 -21.82 -44.13 -35.20
N LYS A 281 -22.74 -43.55 -35.96
CA LYS A 281 -24.07 -44.12 -36.20
C LYS A 281 -24.04 -45.38 -37.06
N ASN A 282 -22.87 -45.84 -37.45
CA ASN A 282 -22.71 -46.97 -38.38
C ASN A 282 -22.40 -48.29 -37.67
N ASN A 283 -22.25 -48.34 -36.38
CA ASN A 283 -22.19 -49.61 -35.65
C ASN A 283 -23.59 -49.98 -35.11
N LYS A 284 -24.36 -50.64 -35.99
CA LYS A 284 -25.47 -51.49 -35.61
C LYS A 284 -24.98 -52.88 -35.22
#